data_7015ad35b8be5eaee93868c133441bbe
#
_entry.id   7015ad35b8be5eaee93868c133441bbe
#
_cell.length_a   1.000
_cell.length_b   1.000
_cell.length_c   1.000
_cell.angle_alpha   90.00
_cell.angle_beta   90.00
_cell.angle_gamma   90.00
#
_symmetry.space_group_name_H-M   'P 1'
#
loop_
_entity.id
_entity.type
_entity.pdbx_description
1 polymer ?
#
loop_
_entity_poly.entity_id
_entity_poly.type
_entity_poly.pdbx_seq_one_letter_code
_entity_poly.pdbx_strand_id
1 'polypeptide(L)'
;MEFLRREGFGSRVSVCSVCSLLVRGILVGMKDFFVVDAAKFENATVTTYFVLSSFQVRDKKQGGQYIALTLSDKTGSLEGRMWDDIEEALASCSEGCYVKVQGDISKYQGKFQITLKKMRLAAESEIDAADYQASTKFDVEEMWAELRGYVAAFRNEDLKRLVFSFLDDEQIGPAFKAAPAAKRLHHAWLGGLLEHVLTLVRVCVATVPFYPEVDPDLLVTGAILHDIGKVRELAWKSSFSYTLEGQMIGHISIAQGMLRERVQALTPFPEKLAMLVEHMILSHHGKYEFGSPKLPMTPEAILLSALDDLEAKMQAVRNEFAAAEALGKGSDEVTEWVRSMERPLFDSKKYLKGE
;
A
#
# COMPACT_ATOMS: atom_id res chain seq x y z
N MET A 1 15.09 64.81 -38.41
CA MET A 1 15.90 64.51 -39.64
C MET A 1 15.80 63.04 -39.83
N GLU A 2 14.87 62.66 -40.63
CA GLU A 2 14.92 62.26 -42.03
C GLU A 2 15.42 60.81 -42.19
N PHE A 3 14.45 59.97 -42.58
CA PHE A 3 14.18 59.42 -43.92
C PHE A 3 15.06 58.21 -44.21
N LEU A 4 14.67 57.05 -44.72
CA LEU A 4 13.66 56.54 -45.66
C LEU A 4 13.64 55.02 -45.51
N ARG A 5 12.51 54.36 -45.44
CA ARG A 5 11.71 53.64 -46.45
C ARG A 5 12.38 52.57 -47.29
N ARG A 6 11.72 51.38 -47.27
CA ARG A 6 11.44 50.41 -48.35
C ARG A 6 12.41 49.25 -48.42
N GLU A 7 12.05 48.02 -48.67
CA GLU A 7 10.95 47.20 -49.22
C GLU A 7 11.39 45.77 -48.95
N GLY A 8 10.66 44.84 -48.47
CA GLY A 8 9.70 44.00 -49.12
C GLY A 8 10.34 42.90 -49.96
N PHE A 9 10.52 41.70 -49.35
CA PHE A 9 10.48 40.42 -50.14
C PHE A 9 10.02 39.31 -49.20
N GLY A 10 8.87 38.75 -49.50
CA GLY A 10 8.37 37.55 -48.90
C GLY A 10 9.12 36.33 -49.39
N SER A 11 9.49 35.49 -48.52
CA SER A 11 9.74 34.08 -48.81
C SER A 11 9.11 33.24 -47.73
N ARG A 12 8.09 32.51 -48.14
CA ARG A 12 7.51 31.39 -47.39
C ARG A 12 8.61 30.39 -47.14
N VAL A 13 9.02 30.27 -45.86
CA VAL A 13 9.78 29.11 -45.41
C VAL A 13 8.77 28.10 -44.89
N SER A 14 8.59 27.06 -45.67
CA SER A 14 7.90 25.84 -45.34
C SER A 14 8.51 25.25 -44.10
N VAL A 15 7.69 25.13 -43.01
CA VAL A 15 8.08 24.42 -41.79
C VAL A 15 8.15 22.94 -42.13
N CYS A 16 9.36 22.46 -42.35
CA CYS A 16 9.62 21.04 -42.43
C CYS A 16 9.57 20.48 -40.97
N SER A 17 8.42 19.88 -40.66
CA SER A 17 8.31 18.96 -39.54
C SER A 17 9.27 17.83 -39.77
N VAL A 18 9.96 17.41 -38.75
CA VAL A 18 10.82 16.25 -38.49
C VAL A 18 12.27 16.68 -38.23
N CYS A 19 12.48 17.08 -36.99
CA CYS A 19 13.74 16.85 -36.34
C CYS A 19 13.43 16.31 -34.93
N SER A 20 12.97 15.03 -34.90
CA SER A 20 12.87 14.25 -33.68
C SER A 20 14.27 13.93 -33.20
N LEU A 21 14.69 14.60 -32.17
CA LEU A 21 15.83 14.19 -31.36
C LEU A 21 15.49 12.80 -30.77
N LEU A 22 16.13 11.79 -31.35
CA LEU A 22 16.24 10.45 -30.80
C LEU A 22 17.04 10.49 -29.48
N VAL A 23 16.38 10.86 -28.39
CA VAL A 23 16.82 10.42 -27.07
C VAL A 23 16.35 8.96 -26.97
N ARG A 24 17.29 8.03 -27.01
CA ARG A 24 17.05 6.64 -26.62
C ARG A 24 16.70 6.59 -25.15
N GLY A 25 15.49 6.97 -24.79
CA GLY A 25 14.82 6.57 -23.58
C GLY A 25 14.47 5.10 -23.75
N ILE A 26 14.91 4.26 -22.83
CA ILE A 26 14.46 2.89 -22.68
C ILE A 26 12.94 2.97 -22.60
N LEU A 27 12.22 2.47 -23.61
CA LEU A 27 10.77 2.30 -23.58
C LEU A 27 10.50 1.22 -22.51
N VAL A 28 10.20 1.64 -21.29
CA VAL A 28 9.50 0.79 -20.33
C VAL A 28 8.19 0.39 -21.01
N GLY A 29 7.95 -0.90 -21.15
CA GLY A 29 6.77 -1.40 -21.83
C GLY A 29 5.53 -0.90 -21.09
N MET A 30 4.77 0.02 -21.67
CA MET A 30 3.51 0.46 -21.10
C MET A 30 2.56 -0.75 -21.01
N LYS A 31 2.02 -0.97 -19.82
CA LYS A 31 1.02 -2.00 -19.57
C LYS A 31 -0.32 -1.56 -20.16
N ASP A 32 -0.80 -2.26 -21.21
CA ASP A 32 -2.02 -1.91 -21.94
C ASP A 32 -3.28 -2.59 -21.40
N PHE A 33 -3.14 -3.59 -20.51
CA PHE A 33 -4.24 -4.33 -19.91
C PHE A 33 -4.08 -4.38 -18.40
N PHE A 34 -5.10 -3.97 -17.66
CA PHE A 34 -5.22 -4.10 -16.21
C PHE A 34 -6.37 -5.05 -15.86
N VAL A 35 -6.34 -5.64 -14.64
CA VAL A 35 -7.37 -6.58 -14.18
C VAL A 35 -8.77 -5.97 -14.24
N VAL A 36 -8.92 -4.69 -13.91
CA VAL A 36 -10.20 -3.96 -13.98
C VAL A 36 -10.78 -3.91 -15.39
N ASP A 37 -9.95 -4.02 -16.42
CA ASP A 37 -10.37 -3.99 -17.82
C ASP A 37 -10.83 -5.36 -18.35
N ALA A 38 -10.77 -6.43 -17.57
CA ALA A 38 -11.08 -7.79 -18.00
C ALA A 38 -12.42 -7.91 -18.74
N ALA A 39 -13.43 -7.14 -18.32
CA ALA A 39 -14.74 -7.12 -18.97
C ALA A 39 -14.69 -6.58 -20.42
N LYS A 40 -13.77 -5.67 -20.74
CA LYS A 40 -13.61 -5.08 -22.08
C LYS A 40 -12.93 -6.06 -23.05
N PHE A 41 -12.23 -7.06 -22.52
CA PHE A 41 -11.44 -8.03 -23.27
C PHE A 41 -12.01 -9.45 -23.18
N GLU A 42 -13.28 -9.62 -22.81
CA GLU A 42 -13.95 -10.93 -22.79
C GLU A 42 -13.87 -11.60 -24.15
N ASN A 43 -13.39 -12.86 -24.19
CA ASN A 43 -13.11 -13.66 -25.38
C ASN A 43 -11.98 -13.12 -26.30
N ALA A 44 -11.15 -12.21 -25.80
CA ALA A 44 -9.98 -11.72 -26.53
C ALA A 44 -8.68 -12.33 -25.97
N THR A 45 -7.67 -12.45 -26.82
CA THR A 45 -6.29 -12.79 -26.42
C THR A 45 -5.58 -11.51 -26.01
N VAL A 46 -5.02 -11.47 -24.80
CA VAL A 46 -4.21 -10.37 -24.29
C VAL A 46 -2.75 -10.80 -24.14
N THR A 47 -1.83 -9.84 -24.33
CA THR A 47 -0.42 -10.01 -23.98
C THR A 47 -0.05 -8.87 -23.04
N THR A 48 0.27 -9.20 -21.80
CA THR A 48 0.47 -8.19 -20.76
C THR A 48 1.41 -8.71 -19.66
N TYR A 49 1.60 -7.92 -18.61
CA TYR A 49 2.47 -8.23 -17.48
C TYR A 49 1.68 -8.23 -16.19
N PHE A 50 2.08 -9.12 -15.25
CA PHE A 50 1.49 -9.22 -13.91
C PHE A 50 2.53 -9.59 -12.85
N VAL A 51 2.18 -9.39 -11.59
CA VAL A 51 2.83 -10.10 -10.48
C VAL A 51 2.18 -11.47 -10.33
N LEU A 52 2.99 -12.51 -10.21
CA LEU A 52 2.55 -13.87 -9.93
C LEU A 52 2.30 -14.02 -8.42
N SER A 53 1.06 -13.82 -7.98
CA SER A 53 0.69 -13.80 -6.55
C SER A 53 0.51 -15.17 -5.94
N SER A 54 0.16 -16.18 -6.74
CA SER A 54 0.18 -17.59 -6.35
C SER A 54 0.50 -18.48 -7.54
N PHE A 55 1.12 -19.63 -7.25
CA PHE A 55 1.63 -20.53 -8.26
C PHE A 55 1.58 -21.98 -7.73
N GLN A 56 0.65 -22.78 -8.27
CA GLN A 56 0.43 -24.17 -7.82
C GLN A 56 0.34 -25.14 -8.99
N VAL A 57 1.14 -26.18 -8.96
CA VAL A 57 1.02 -27.31 -9.88
C VAL A 57 -0.08 -28.25 -9.39
N ARG A 58 -0.98 -28.65 -10.29
CA ARG A 58 -2.09 -29.55 -9.99
C ARG A 58 -2.20 -30.63 -11.07
N ASP A 59 -2.69 -31.79 -10.69
CA ASP A 59 -2.90 -32.89 -11.62
C ASP A 59 -4.21 -32.73 -12.41
N LYS A 60 -4.17 -33.02 -13.71
CA LYS A 60 -5.36 -33.08 -14.57
C LYS A 60 -6.12 -34.39 -14.32
N LYS A 61 -7.44 -34.39 -14.39
CA LYS A 61 -8.28 -35.58 -14.25
C LYS A 61 -7.99 -36.70 -15.26
N GLN A 62 -7.44 -36.35 -16.41
CA GLN A 62 -7.15 -37.25 -17.54
C GLN A 62 -5.64 -37.55 -17.66
N GLY A 63 -4.84 -37.27 -16.64
CA GLY A 63 -3.40 -37.41 -16.62
C GLY A 63 -2.65 -36.14 -17.09
N GLY A 64 -1.41 -35.98 -16.60
CA GLY A 64 -0.60 -34.78 -16.78
C GLY A 64 -0.90 -33.69 -15.77
N GLN A 65 -0.15 -32.58 -15.85
CA GLN A 65 -0.21 -31.46 -14.91
C GLN A 65 -0.65 -30.17 -15.57
N TYR A 66 -1.13 -29.23 -14.77
CA TYR A 66 -1.42 -27.85 -15.16
C TYR A 66 -1.03 -26.90 -14.03
N ILE A 67 -0.84 -25.64 -14.36
CA ILE A 67 -0.58 -24.61 -13.37
C ILE A 67 -1.88 -23.87 -13.08
N ALA A 68 -2.28 -23.81 -11.80
CA ALA A 68 -3.27 -22.89 -11.27
C ALA A 68 -2.52 -21.72 -10.62
N LEU A 69 -2.86 -20.50 -10.98
CA LEU A 69 -2.13 -19.31 -10.56
C LEU A 69 -3.07 -18.11 -10.35
N THR A 70 -2.60 -17.13 -9.61
CA THR A 70 -3.24 -15.83 -9.46
C THR A 70 -2.28 -14.76 -9.97
N LEU A 71 -2.76 -13.97 -10.91
CA LEU A 71 -2.05 -12.83 -11.51
C LEU A 71 -2.63 -11.54 -10.94
N SER A 72 -1.76 -10.61 -10.53
CA SER A 72 -2.20 -9.36 -9.89
C SER A 72 -1.53 -8.14 -10.49
N ASP A 73 -2.26 -7.03 -10.46
CA ASP A 73 -1.76 -5.69 -10.69
C ASP A 73 -2.40 -4.71 -9.69
N LYS A 74 -2.10 -3.41 -9.80
CA LYS A 74 -2.63 -2.38 -8.89
C LYS A 74 -4.17 -2.28 -8.85
N THR A 75 -4.85 -2.88 -9.83
CA THR A 75 -6.31 -2.80 -9.97
C THR A 75 -7.04 -4.03 -9.45
N GLY A 76 -6.32 -5.14 -9.19
CA GLY A 76 -6.92 -6.35 -8.66
C GLY A 76 -6.15 -7.62 -8.98
N SER A 77 -6.84 -8.75 -8.86
CA SER A 77 -6.30 -10.10 -9.11
C SER A 77 -7.19 -10.87 -10.08
N LEU A 78 -6.57 -11.67 -10.95
CA LEU A 78 -7.19 -12.49 -11.96
C LEU A 78 -6.75 -13.94 -11.79
N GLU A 79 -7.69 -14.88 -11.68
CA GLU A 79 -7.37 -16.31 -11.67
C GLU A 79 -6.90 -16.74 -13.06
N GLY A 80 -5.82 -17.53 -13.10
CA GLY A 80 -5.24 -18.05 -14.33
C GLY A 80 -5.02 -19.55 -14.28
N ARG A 81 -5.07 -20.15 -15.47
CA ARG A 81 -4.74 -21.57 -15.68
C ARG A 81 -3.88 -21.73 -16.92
N MET A 82 -2.78 -22.48 -16.77
CA MET A 82 -1.92 -22.86 -17.89
C MET A 82 -1.98 -24.38 -18.04
N TRP A 83 -2.57 -24.83 -19.14
CA TRP A 83 -2.87 -26.23 -19.32
C TRP A 83 -1.74 -27.01 -19.99
N ASP A 84 -0.98 -26.36 -20.86
CA ASP A 84 0.05 -26.95 -21.68
C ASP A 84 1.31 -26.09 -21.64
N ASP A 85 2.45 -26.61 -22.11
CA ASP A 85 3.76 -25.91 -22.18
C ASP A 85 4.20 -25.32 -20.84
N ILE A 86 4.01 -26.10 -19.75
CA ILE A 86 4.24 -25.61 -18.37
C ILE A 86 5.71 -25.65 -17.95
N GLU A 87 6.58 -26.36 -18.66
CA GLU A 87 7.97 -26.62 -18.28
C GLU A 87 8.80 -25.35 -18.15
N GLU A 88 8.69 -24.44 -19.12
CA GLU A 88 9.41 -23.17 -19.10
C GLU A 88 8.98 -22.29 -17.92
N ALA A 89 7.69 -22.24 -17.65
CA ALA A 89 7.11 -21.50 -16.53
C ALA A 89 7.57 -22.10 -15.19
N LEU A 90 7.60 -23.43 -15.07
CA LEU A 90 8.08 -24.12 -13.86
C LEU A 90 9.58 -23.88 -13.60
N ALA A 91 10.38 -23.76 -14.66
CA ALA A 91 11.82 -23.58 -14.54
C ALA A 91 12.22 -22.13 -14.16
N SER A 92 11.39 -21.14 -14.52
CA SER A 92 11.80 -19.72 -14.46
C SER A 92 10.95 -18.82 -13.57
N CYS A 93 9.70 -19.23 -13.24
CA CYS A 93 8.76 -18.39 -12.50
C CYS A 93 8.51 -18.91 -11.09
N SER A 94 8.33 -17.98 -10.16
CA SER A 94 7.98 -18.26 -8.76
C SER A 94 7.02 -17.19 -8.23
N GLU A 95 6.37 -17.46 -7.11
CA GLU A 95 5.52 -16.47 -6.44
C GLU A 95 6.31 -15.19 -6.14
N GLY A 96 5.69 -14.05 -6.39
CA GLY A 96 6.28 -12.72 -6.21
C GLY A 96 7.06 -12.18 -7.41
N CYS A 97 7.33 -12.98 -8.45
CA CYS A 97 8.01 -12.48 -9.65
C CYS A 97 7.06 -11.75 -10.61
N TYR A 98 7.61 -10.87 -11.44
CA TYR A 98 6.91 -10.28 -12.57
C TYR A 98 6.95 -11.23 -13.76
N VAL A 99 5.78 -11.46 -14.37
CA VAL A 99 5.64 -12.36 -15.51
C VAL A 99 5.02 -11.64 -16.71
N LYS A 100 5.53 -11.93 -17.90
CA LYS A 100 4.86 -11.62 -19.16
C LYS A 100 4.01 -12.80 -19.54
N VAL A 101 2.72 -12.56 -19.78
CA VAL A 101 1.75 -13.59 -20.13
C VAL A 101 1.05 -13.30 -21.44
N GLN A 102 0.67 -14.36 -22.16
CA GLN A 102 -0.26 -14.32 -23.25
C GLN A 102 -1.39 -15.33 -22.99
N GLY A 103 -2.65 -14.90 -23.07
CA GLY A 103 -3.78 -15.78 -22.76
C GLY A 103 -5.12 -15.18 -23.16
N ASP A 104 -6.15 -16.02 -23.09
CA ASP A 104 -7.52 -15.66 -23.45
C ASP A 104 -8.32 -15.32 -22.19
N ILE A 105 -8.96 -14.17 -22.18
CA ILE A 105 -9.85 -13.75 -21.11
C ILE A 105 -11.20 -14.42 -21.31
N SER A 106 -11.73 -15.05 -20.27
CA SER A 106 -13.04 -15.71 -20.29
C SER A 106 -13.77 -15.51 -18.97
N LYS A 107 -15.08 -15.77 -18.96
CA LYS A 107 -15.91 -15.71 -17.77
C LYS A 107 -16.31 -17.13 -17.34
N TYR A 108 -16.05 -17.48 -16.08
CA TYR A 108 -16.45 -18.75 -15.50
C TYR A 108 -17.13 -18.53 -14.15
N GLN A 109 -18.33 -19.07 -13.98
CA GLN A 109 -19.16 -18.89 -12.76
C GLN A 109 -19.28 -17.42 -12.32
N GLY A 110 -19.45 -16.52 -13.31
CA GLY A 110 -19.61 -15.08 -13.04
C GLY A 110 -18.30 -14.30 -12.80
N LYS A 111 -17.14 -14.96 -12.70
CA LYS A 111 -15.83 -14.33 -12.51
C LYS A 111 -14.99 -14.38 -13.77
N PHE A 112 -14.22 -13.32 -14.02
CA PHE A 112 -13.23 -13.32 -15.09
C PHE A 112 -12.03 -14.17 -14.71
N GLN A 113 -11.48 -14.89 -15.69
CA GLN A 113 -10.26 -15.68 -15.60
C GLN A 113 -9.46 -15.58 -16.89
N ILE A 114 -8.18 -15.95 -16.83
CA ILE A 114 -7.31 -16.02 -18.01
C ILE A 114 -6.83 -17.46 -18.22
N THR A 115 -6.98 -17.96 -19.47
CA THR A 115 -6.36 -19.21 -19.89
C THR A 115 -5.05 -18.87 -20.58
N LEU A 116 -3.94 -19.23 -19.97
CA LEU A 116 -2.60 -18.90 -20.45
C LEU A 116 -2.16 -19.83 -21.56
N LYS A 117 -1.62 -19.24 -22.62
CA LYS A 117 -0.93 -19.89 -23.73
C LYS A 117 0.58 -19.87 -23.54
N LYS A 118 1.09 -18.73 -23.00
CA LYS A 118 2.52 -18.53 -22.73
C LYS A 118 2.71 -17.73 -21.45
N MET A 119 3.77 -18.07 -20.72
CA MET A 119 4.23 -17.33 -19.54
C MET A 119 5.75 -17.40 -19.45
N ARG A 120 6.39 -16.27 -19.19
CA ARG A 120 7.83 -16.18 -18.90
C ARG A 120 8.10 -15.13 -17.83
N LEU A 121 9.27 -15.22 -17.22
CA LEU A 121 9.77 -14.16 -16.36
C LEU A 121 9.89 -12.85 -17.17
N ALA A 122 9.44 -11.74 -16.61
CA ALA A 122 9.62 -10.42 -17.19
C ALA A 122 10.99 -9.85 -16.78
N ALA A 123 11.65 -9.14 -17.68
CA ALA A 123 12.86 -8.40 -17.33
C ALA A 123 12.48 -7.13 -16.54
N GLU A 124 13.34 -6.69 -15.62
CA GLU A 124 13.11 -5.47 -14.84
C GLU A 124 12.89 -4.23 -15.71
N SER A 125 13.55 -4.16 -16.88
CA SER A 125 13.37 -3.08 -17.85
C SER A 125 12.02 -3.07 -18.56
N GLU A 126 11.24 -4.14 -18.45
CA GLU A 126 9.88 -4.25 -19.02
C GLU A 126 8.79 -3.81 -18.04
N ILE A 127 9.15 -3.51 -16.77
CA ILE A 127 8.22 -3.34 -15.67
C ILE A 127 8.28 -1.90 -15.13
N ASP A 128 7.11 -1.28 -15.01
CA ASP A 128 6.91 -0.14 -14.12
C ASP A 128 6.23 -0.63 -12.83
N ALA A 129 6.94 -0.57 -11.71
CA ALA A 129 6.43 -1.07 -10.42
C ALA A 129 5.10 -0.40 -10.02
N ALA A 130 4.87 0.85 -10.43
CA ALA A 130 3.64 1.58 -10.19
C ALA A 130 2.39 0.96 -10.84
N ASP A 131 2.56 0.04 -11.78
CA ASP A 131 1.44 -0.68 -12.42
C ASP A 131 0.98 -1.92 -11.66
N TYR A 132 1.75 -2.38 -10.69
CA TYR A 132 1.50 -3.66 -10.01
C TYR A 132 1.14 -3.54 -8.55
N GLN A 133 1.45 -2.42 -7.93
CA GLN A 133 1.16 -2.17 -6.53
C GLN A 133 0.27 -0.95 -6.41
N ALA A 134 -0.84 -1.11 -5.72
CA ALA A 134 -1.65 0.04 -5.34
C ALA A 134 -0.76 0.99 -4.51
N SER A 135 -0.93 2.28 -4.73
CA SER A 135 -0.27 3.34 -3.96
C SER A 135 -1.31 4.27 -3.37
N THR A 136 -0.94 4.98 -2.32
CA THR A 136 -1.78 6.05 -1.77
C THR A 136 -2.16 7.06 -2.87
N LYS A 137 -3.35 7.62 -2.75
CA LYS A 137 -3.87 8.67 -3.65
C LYS A 137 -3.38 10.08 -3.26
N PHE A 138 -2.76 10.20 -2.10
CA PHE A 138 -2.28 11.45 -1.54
C PHE A 138 -0.80 11.65 -1.87
N ASP A 139 -0.38 12.90 -1.92
CA ASP A 139 1.03 13.25 -2.10
C ASP A 139 1.84 12.84 -0.86
N VAL A 140 2.83 11.98 -1.07
CA VAL A 140 3.65 11.41 0.01
C VAL A 140 4.48 12.49 0.70
N GLU A 141 5.01 13.46 -0.05
CA GLU A 141 5.85 14.51 0.53
C GLU A 141 5.00 15.54 1.30
N GLU A 142 3.79 15.84 0.85
CA GLU A 142 2.84 16.66 1.62
C GLU A 142 2.44 15.97 2.93
N MET A 143 2.09 14.68 2.89
CA MET A 143 1.79 13.90 4.09
C MET A 143 2.98 13.86 5.06
N TRP A 144 4.19 13.67 4.52
CA TRP A 144 5.41 13.63 5.31
C TRP A 144 5.70 14.98 5.98
N ALA A 145 5.56 16.07 5.24
CA ALA A 145 5.75 17.42 5.78
C ALA A 145 4.74 17.73 6.90
N GLU A 146 3.49 17.33 6.72
CA GLU A 146 2.45 17.49 7.73
C GLU A 146 2.75 16.70 9.00
N LEU A 147 3.13 15.41 8.88
CA LEU A 147 3.52 14.56 10.01
C LEU A 147 4.66 15.19 10.80
N ARG A 148 5.69 15.67 10.11
CA ARG A 148 6.84 16.36 10.72
C ARG A 148 6.42 17.67 11.39
N GLY A 149 5.41 18.35 10.86
CA GLY A 149 4.84 19.56 11.43
C GLY A 149 4.22 19.32 12.82
N TYR A 150 3.51 18.20 13.00
CA TYR A 150 2.99 17.81 14.31
C TYR A 150 4.12 17.57 15.31
N VAL A 151 5.19 16.86 14.92
CA VAL A 151 6.35 16.60 15.78
C VAL A 151 7.10 17.89 16.12
N ALA A 152 7.26 18.79 15.14
CA ALA A 152 7.93 20.07 15.36
C ALA A 152 7.22 20.94 16.43
N ALA A 153 5.90 20.78 16.59
CA ALA A 153 5.08 21.49 17.55
C ALA A 153 5.12 20.91 18.97
N PHE A 154 5.79 19.77 19.20
CA PHE A 154 5.91 19.18 20.54
C PHE A 154 6.55 20.15 21.53
N ARG A 155 6.01 20.15 22.75
CA ARG A 155 6.56 20.87 23.91
C ARG A 155 7.61 20.06 24.66
N ASN A 156 7.50 18.73 24.60
CA ASN A 156 8.45 17.79 25.21
C ASN A 156 9.62 17.55 24.24
N GLU A 157 10.76 18.17 24.53
CA GLU A 157 11.95 18.10 23.68
C GLU A 157 12.57 16.69 23.62
N ASP A 158 12.39 15.85 24.64
CA ASP A 158 12.90 14.47 24.61
C ASP A 158 12.06 13.61 23.65
N LEU A 159 10.72 13.71 23.69
CA LEU A 159 9.84 13.04 22.73
C LEU A 159 10.08 13.54 21.31
N LYS A 160 10.26 14.85 21.13
CA LYS A 160 10.59 15.45 19.84
C LYS A 160 11.88 14.88 19.25
N ARG A 161 12.96 14.86 20.06
CA ARG A 161 14.25 14.24 19.66
C ARG A 161 14.09 12.77 19.30
N LEU A 162 13.33 12.03 20.11
CA LEU A 162 13.09 10.61 19.87
C LEU A 162 12.40 10.38 18.53
N VAL A 163 11.29 11.04 18.27
CA VAL A 163 10.55 10.85 17.01
C VAL A 163 11.38 11.28 15.80
N PHE A 164 12.05 12.44 15.86
CA PHE A 164 12.91 12.87 14.76
C PHE A 164 14.08 11.93 14.52
N SER A 165 14.61 11.24 15.55
CA SER A 165 15.67 10.24 15.35
C SER A 165 15.24 9.06 14.48
N PHE A 166 13.93 8.77 14.39
CA PHE A 166 13.36 7.81 13.46
C PHE A 166 13.08 8.44 12.10
N LEU A 167 12.44 9.61 12.07
CA LEU A 167 12.01 10.23 10.83
C LEU A 167 13.20 10.75 9.98
N ASP A 168 14.29 11.17 10.62
CA ASP A 168 15.51 11.66 9.96
C ASP A 168 16.53 10.55 9.65
N ASP A 169 16.24 9.32 10.03
CA ASP A 169 17.11 8.19 9.72
C ASP A 169 17.09 7.89 8.21
N GLU A 170 18.28 7.71 7.62
CA GLU A 170 18.47 7.53 6.18
C GLU A 170 17.80 6.25 5.62
N GLN A 171 17.52 5.26 6.47
CA GLN A 171 16.87 4.00 6.09
C GLN A 171 15.40 3.98 6.52
N ILE A 172 15.09 4.39 7.75
CA ILE A 172 13.75 4.31 8.31
C ILE A 172 12.82 5.35 7.67
N GLY A 173 13.24 6.60 7.52
CA GLY A 173 12.41 7.66 6.95
C GLY A 173 11.89 7.33 5.55
N PRO A 174 12.75 6.98 4.57
CA PRO A 174 12.32 6.54 3.25
C PRO A 174 11.46 5.28 3.29
N ALA A 175 11.80 4.30 4.15
CA ALA A 175 11.00 3.08 4.30
C ALA A 175 9.61 3.37 4.86
N PHE A 176 9.49 4.25 5.85
CA PHE A 176 8.21 4.68 6.43
C PHE A 176 7.29 5.36 5.40
N LYS A 177 7.87 6.19 4.51
CA LYS A 177 7.12 6.83 3.42
C LYS A 177 6.62 5.84 2.37
N ALA A 178 7.34 4.75 2.15
CA ALA A 178 7.04 3.79 1.09
C ALA A 178 6.24 2.57 1.55
N ALA A 179 6.37 2.16 2.82
CA ALA A 179 5.80 0.92 3.33
C ALA A 179 4.26 0.88 3.27
N PRO A 180 3.66 -0.29 3.00
CA PRO A 180 2.25 -0.53 3.28
C PRO A 180 2.02 -0.67 4.79
N ALA A 181 0.80 -0.40 5.28
CA ALA A 181 0.45 -0.65 6.68
C ALA A 181 0.06 -2.11 6.94
N ALA A 182 -0.32 -2.87 5.91
CA ALA A 182 -0.69 -4.28 6.02
C ALA A 182 -0.46 -5.02 4.71
N LYS A 183 -0.43 -6.37 4.78
CA LYS A 183 -0.32 -7.21 3.57
C LYS A 183 -1.61 -7.24 2.73
N ARG A 184 -2.81 -7.17 3.33
CA ARG A 184 -4.09 -7.41 2.64
C ARG A 184 -5.29 -6.60 3.12
N LEU A 185 -5.27 -6.03 4.31
CA LEU A 185 -6.46 -5.43 4.92
C LEU A 185 -6.49 -3.90 4.69
N HIS A 186 -6.32 -3.13 5.75
CA HIS A 186 -6.34 -1.67 5.68
C HIS A 186 -4.99 -1.13 5.21
N HIS A 187 -4.99 -0.08 4.39
CA HIS A 187 -3.79 0.58 3.85
C HIS A 187 -2.74 -0.37 3.22
N ALA A 188 -3.20 -1.44 2.56
CA ALA A 188 -2.35 -2.42 1.88
C ALA A 188 -1.90 -1.88 0.50
N TRP A 189 -1.22 -0.73 0.49
CA TRP A 189 -0.66 -0.06 -0.68
C TRP A 189 0.60 0.71 -0.33
N LEU A 190 1.39 1.08 -1.32
CA LEU A 190 2.59 1.89 -1.11
C LEU A 190 2.23 3.25 -0.51
N GLY A 191 2.97 3.66 0.52
CA GLY A 191 2.67 4.85 1.31
C GLY A 191 1.53 4.66 2.31
N GLY A 192 0.98 3.45 2.43
CA GLY A 192 -0.15 3.15 3.31
C GLY A 192 0.18 3.30 4.79
N LEU A 193 1.41 3.00 5.21
CA LEU A 193 1.84 3.20 6.59
C LEU A 193 1.85 4.69 6.97
N LEU A 194 2.39 5.54 6.13
CA LEU A 194 2.38 6.99 6.35
C LEU A 194 0.94 7.55 6.37
N GLU A 195 0.09 7.11 5.44
CA GLU A 195 -1.31 7.53 5.36
C GLU A 195 -2.10 7.14 6.61
N HIS A 196 -1.94 5.89 7.07
CA HIS A 196 -2.53 5.37 8.31
C HIS A 196 -2.09 6.20 9.51
N VAL A 197 -0.77 6.31 9.73
CA VAL A 197 -0.20 7.02 10.88
C VAL A 197 -0.60 8.50 10.88
N LEU A 198 -0.57 9.18 9.74
CA LEU A 198 -0.98 10.58 9.66
C LEU A 198 -2.47 10.75 9.98
N THR A 199 -3.32 9.84 9.47
CA THR A 199 -4.75 9.86 9.78
C THR A 199 -4.98 9.66 11.28
N LEU A 200 -4.28 8.69 11.89
CA LEU A 200 -4.35 8.42 13.32
C LEU A 200 -3.88 9.64 14.14
N VAL A 201 -2.78 10.28 13.77
CA VAL A 201 -2.28 11.51 14.42
C VAL A 201 -3.31 12.64 14.35
N ARG A 202 -3.94 12.86 13.19
CA ARG A 202 -5.01 13.87 13.04
C ARG A 202 -6.18 13.60 13.98
N VAL A 203 -6.60 12.34 14.09
CA VAL A 203 -7.69 11.93 14.98
C VAL A 203 -7.28 12.07 16.45
N CYS A 204 -6.05 11.66 16.81
CA CYS A 204 -5.51 11.86 18.16
C CYS A 204 -5.55 13.34 18.57
N VAL A 205 -4.98 14.23 17.74
CA VAL A 205 -4.94 15.68 18.01
C VAL A 205 -6.36 16.27 18.14
N ALA A 206 -7.30 15.85 17.29
CA ALA A 206 -8.68 16.29 17.38
C ALA A 206 -9.41 15.80 18.64
N THR A 207 -8.98 14.69 19.22
CA THR A 207 -9.62 14.03 20.37
C THR A 207 -9.09 14.52 21.71
N VAL A 208 -7.79 14.88 21.79
CA VAL A 208 -7.11 15.36 23.01
C VAL A 208 -7.89 16.42 23.81
N PRO A 209 -8.52 17.44 23.20
CA PRO A 209 -9.23 18.48 23.96
C PRO A 209 -10.35 17.96 24.89
N PHE A 210 -10.82 16.73 24.69
CA PHE A 210 -11.88 16.11 25.47
C PHE A 210 -11.32 15.30 26.68
N TYR A 211 -10.01 15.05 26.72
CA TYR A 211 -9.35 14.20 27.73
C TYR A 211 -8.16 14.93 28.36
N PRO A 212 -8.39 15.79 29.38
CA PRO A 212 -7.35 16.62 29.98
C PRO A 212 -6.27 15.81 30.72
N GLU A 213 -6.53 14.53 31.01
CA GLU A 213 -5.57 13.58 31.60
C GLU A 213 -4.55 13.03 30.60
N VAL A 214 -4.72 13.26 29.29
CA VAL A 214 -3.85 12.75 28.23
C VAL A 214 -2.76 13.76 27.90
N ASP A 215 -1.50 13.33 27.92
CA ASP A 215 -0.38 14.11 27.39
C ASP A 215 -0.40 14.07 25.85
N PRO A 216 -0.58 15.21 25.15
CA PRO A 216 -0.67 15.26 23.69
C PRO A 216 0.59 14.76 22.98
N ASP A 217 1.77 15.15 23.49
CA ASP A 217 3.05 14.81 22.85
C ASP A 217 3.34 13.32 23.00
N LEU A 218 3.00 12.74 24.15
CA LEU A 218 3.13 11.31 24.39
C LEU A 218 2.17 10.51 23.51
N LEU A 219 0.88 10.92 23.41
CA LEU A 219 -0.10 10.27 22.56
C LEU A 219 0.32 10.27 21.09
N VAL A 220 0.74 11.43 20.56
CA VAL A 220 1.19 11.54 19.16
C VAL A 220 2.48 10.75 18.93
N THR A 221 3.39 10.71 19.90
CA THR A 221 4.59 9.84 19.85
C THR A 221 4.18 8.38 19.71
N GLY A 222 3.23 7.91 20.51
CA GLY A 222 2.69 6.57 20.41
C GLY A 222 2.06 6.32 19.05
N ALA A 223 1.25 7.24 18.54
CA ALA A 223 0.61 7.13 17.24
C ALA A 223 1.62 7.05 16.08
N ILE A 224 2.77 7.71 16.17
CA ILE A 224 3.80 7.64 15.13
C ILE A 224 4.62 6.34 15.23
N LEU A 225 4.91 5.88 16.45
CA LEU A 225 5.87 4.79 16.66
C LEU A 225 5.24 3.41 16.88
N HIS A 226 3.90 3.29 17.12
CA HIS A 226 3.28 2.01 17.41
C HIS A 226 3.56 0.96 16.32
N ASP A 227 3.53 1.39 15.08
CA ASP A 227 3.67 0.56 13.88
C ASP A 227 5.02 0.70 13.17
N ILE A 228 6.00 1.40 13.76
CA ILE A 228 7.30 1.65 13.12
C ILE A 228 8.04 0.35 12.74
N GLY A 229 7.79 -0.74 13.45
CA GLY A 229 8.36 -2.05 13.16
C GLY A 229 7.94 -2.63 11.81
N LYS A 230 6.85 -2.15 11.21
CA LYS A 230 6.36 -2.59 9.89
C LYS A 230 7.34 -2.27 8.77
N VAL A 231 8.22 -1.27 8.93
CA VAL A 231 9.30 -0.97 7.97
C VAL A 231 10.33 -2.11 7.84
N ARG A 232 10.39 -3.02 8.82
CA ARG A 232 11.25 -4.22 8.81
C ARG A 232 10.41 -5.50 8.71
N GLU A 233 9.18 -5.50 9.20
CA GLU A 233 8.27 -6.63 9.14
C GLU A 233 7.85 -6.96 7.70
N LEU A 234 7.59 -5.93 6.88
CA LEU A 234 7.04 -6.08 5.55
C LEU A 234 8.10 -5.87 4.46
N ALA A 235 7.96 -6.62 3.37
CA ALA A 235 8.66 -6.41 2.11
C ALA A 235 7.64 -6.00 1.05
N TRP A 236 8.00 -4.99 0.22
CA TRP A 236 7.07 -4.39 -0.76
C TRP A 236 7.69 -4.10 -2.13
N LYS A 237 8.88 -4.62 -2.43
CA LYS A 237 9.55 -4.34 -3.72
C LYS A 237 8.81 -4.93 -4.93
N SER A 238 8.31 -6.15 -4.82
CA SER A 238 7.59 -6.83 -5.90
C SER A 238 6.17 -7.23 -5.52
N SER A 239 5.95 -7.62 -4.28
CA SER A 239 4.63 -7.93 -3.71
C SER A 239 4.66 -7.68 -2.21
N PHE A 240 3.48 -7.42 -1.62
CA PHE A 240 3.39 -7.26 -0.17
C PHE A 240 3.52 -8.62 0.52
N SER A 241 4.62 -8.83 1.20
CA SER A 241 4.93 -10.07 1.92
C SER A 241 5.59 -9.77 3.26
N TYR A 242 5.64 -10.77 4.13
CA TYR A 242 6.44 -10.67 5.35
C TYR A 242 7.90 -10.97 5.04
N THR A 243 8.81 -10.22 5.67
CA THR A 243 10.22 -10.60 5.76
C THR A 243 10.37 -11.81 6.68
N LEU A 244 11.54 -12.48 6.68
CA LEU A 244 11.81 -13.55 7.65
C LEU A 244 11.72 -13.01 9.09
N GLU A 245 12.28 -11.82 9.34
CA GLU A 245 12.21 -11.17 10.65
C GLU A 245 10.75 -10.88 11.03
N GLY A 246 9.95 -10.38 10.09
CA GLY A 246 8.53 -10.11 10.30
C GLY A 246 7.73 -11.36 10.65
N GLN A 247 7.98 -12.48 9.98
CA GLN A 247 7.32 -13.76 10.28
C GLN A 247 7.68 -14.34 11.65
N MET A 248 8.94 -14.19 12.06
CA MET A 248 9.46 -14.81 13.27
C MET A 248 9.24 -13.96 14.53
N ILE A 249 9.25 -12.64 14.39
CA ILE A 249 9.29 -11.70 15.52
C ILE A 249 8.04 -10.83 15.58
N GLY A 250 7.55 -10.32 14.44
CA GLY A 250 6.41 -9.41 14.34
C GLY A 250 6.74 -7.96 14.68
N HIS A 251 5.98 -7.01 14.09
CA HIS A 251 6.27 -5.57 14.14
C HIS A 251 6.31 -4.98 15.55
N ILE A 252 5.49 -5.48 16.50
CA ILE A 252 5.47 -4.97 17.89
C ILE A 252 6.83 -5.16 18.55
N SER A 253 7.39 -6.37 18.50
CA SER A 253 8.68 -6.69 19.11
C SER A 253 9.83 -6.03 18.34
N ILE A 254 9.73 -5.91 17.01
CA ILE A 254 10.68 -5.16 16.19
C ILE A 254 10.67 -3.69 16.59
N ALA A 255 9.49 -3.05 16.70
CA ALA A 255 9.36 -1.65 17.13
C ALA A 255 9.94 -1.42 18.51
N GLN A 256 9.71 -2.34 19.46
CA GLN A 256 10.30 -2.30 20.79
C GLN A 256 11.83 -2.32 20.73
N GLY A 257 12.43 -3.21 19.95
CA GLY A 257 13.87 -3.27 19.73
C GLY A 257 14.43 -1.96 19.17
N MET A 258 13.79 -1.45 18.11
CA MET A 258 14.16 -0.19 17.48
C MET A 258 14.07 0.99 18.47
N LEU A 259 13.02 1.06 19.31
CA LEU A 259 12.88 2.07 20.34
C LEU A 259 14.05 2.03 21.34
N ARG A 260 14.41 0.85 21.85
CA ARG A 260 15.51 0.70 22.82
C ARG A 260 16.85 1.13 22.25
N GLU A 261 17.13 0.78 21.00
CA GLU A 261 18.34 1.23 20.27
C GLU A 261 18.40 2.77 20.19
N ARG A 262 17.29 3.42 19.87
CA ARG A 262 17.21 4.89 19.79
C ARG A 262 17.36 5.58 21.14
N VAL A 263 16.69 5.06 22.17
CA VAL A 263 16.79 5.59 23.54
C VAL A 263 18.24 5.51 24.04
N GLN A 264 18.95 4.42 23.77
CA GLN A 264 20.37 4.27 24.12
C GLN A 264 21.26 5.28 23.37
N ALA A 265 21.00 5.50 22.08
CA ALA A 265 21.75 6.45 21.27
C ALA A 265 21.50 7.92 21.67
N LEU A 266 20.34 8.22 22.23
CA LEU A 266 19.93 9.56 22.66
C LEU A 266 20.31 9.89 24.12
N THR A 267 21.21 9.14 24.74
CA THR A 267 21.61 9.34 26.14
C THR A 267 22.14 10.77 26.39
N PRO A 268 21.67 11.48 27.45
CA PRO A 268 20.68 11.02 28.42
C PRO A 268 19.24 11.12 27.86
N PHE A 269 18.44 10.08 28.11
CA PHE A 269 17.01 10.05 27.83
C PHE A 269 16.25 9.63 29.11
N PRO A 270 15.10 10.27 29.45
CA PRO A 270 14.37 9.94 30.70
C PRO A 270 13.80 8.51 30.65
N GLU A 271 14.24 7.63 31.55
CA GLU A 271 13.82 6.22 31.63
C GLU A 271 12.30 6.05 31.78
N LYS A 272 11.67 6.90 32.61
CA LYS A 272 10.21 6.86 32.79
C LYS A 272 9.46 7.17 31.49
N LEU A 273 9.96 8.11 30.69
CA LEU A 273 9.36 8.48 29.42
C LEU A 273 9.55 7.36 28.37
N ALA A 274 10.75 6.77 28.33
CA ALA A 274 11.04 5.61 27.48
C ALA A 274 10.08 4.45 27.80
N MET A 275 9.85 4.15 29.09
CA MET A 275 8.93 3.10 29.53
C MET A 275 7.48 3.36 29.09
N LEU A 276 7.00 4.60 29.11
CA LEU A 276 5.66 4.96 28.68
C LEU A 276 5.49 4.77 27.16
N VAL A 277 6.45 5.21 26.35
CA VAL A 277 6.45 4.98 24.89
C VAL A 277 6.52 3.50 24.58
N GLU A 278 7.39 2.75 25.26
CA GLU A 278 7.50 1.29 25.10
C GLU A 278 6.17 0.59 25.44
N HIS A 279 5.51 1.01 26.53
CA HIS A 279 4.21 0.48 26.90
C HIS A 279 3.14 0.71 25.81
N MET A 280 3.11 1.89 25.22
CA MET A 280 2.18 2.19 24.13
C MET A 280 2.40 1.27 22.91
N ILE A 281 3.66 1.06 22.50
CA ILE A 281 4.01 0.11 21.43
C ILE A 281 3.56 -1.31 21.77
N LEU A 282 3.82 -1.78 23.00
CA LEU A 282 3.49 -3.15 23.42
C LEU A 282 1.99 -3.39 23.63
N SER A 283 1.18 -2.34 23.73
CA SER A 283 -0.23 -2.47 24.10
C SER A 283 -1.22 -1.95 23.04
N HIS A 284 -0.74 -1.40 21.92
CA HIS A 284 -1.63 -0.72 20.97
C HIS A 284 -2.70 -1.63 20.33
N HIS A 285 -2.45 -2.94 20.18
CA HIS A 285 -3.49 -3.87 19.71
C HIS A 285 -4.63 -4.07 20.74
N GLY A 286 -4.48 -3.60 21.98
CA GLY A 286 -5.55 -3.49 22.97
C GLY A 286 -5.97 -4.78 23.66
N LYS A 287 -5.81 -5.95 23.02
CA LYS A 287 -6.26 -7.25 23.54
C LYS A 287 -5.21 -8.33 23.28
N TYR A 288 -5.11 -9.30 24.22
CA TYR A 288 -4.23 -10.45 24.09
C TYR A 288 -4.56 -11.30 22.86
N GLU A 289 -5.83 -11.47 22.55
CA GLU A 289 -6.32 -12.22 21.39
C GLU A 289 -5.93 -11.59 20.05
N PHE A 290 -5.60 -10.31 20.04
CA PHE A 290 -5.07 -9.59 18.88
C PHE A 290 -3.53 -9.56 18.81
N GLY A 291 -2.88 -10.33 19.69
CA GLY A 291 -1.44 -10.44 19.76
C GLY A 291 -0.75 -9.32 20.55
N SER A 292 -1.49 -8.52 21.31
CA SER A 292 -0.90 -7.50 22.18
C SER A 292 -0.13 -8.15 23.32
N PRO A 293 1.17 -7.89 23.52
CA PRO A 293 1.93 -8.41 24.66
C PRO A 293 1.44 -7.89 26.01
N LYS A 294 0.82 -6.71 26.05
CA LYS A 294 0.25 -6.04 27.21
C LYS A 294 -1.10 -5.42 26.88
N LEU A 295 -1.94 -5.25 27.90
CA LEU A 295 -3.12 -4.40 27.81
C LEU A 295 -2.74 -2.94 28.03
N PRO A 296 -3.42 -1.98 27.35
CA PRO A 296 -3.19 -0.55 27.57
C PRO A 296 -3.56 -0.14 29.01
N MET A 297 -2.65 0.52 29.72
CA MET A 297 -2.78 0.84 31.12
C MET A 297 -2.70 2.35 31.42
N THR A 298 -2.25 3.17 30.47
CA THR A 298 -2.22 4.62 30.62
C THR A 298 -3.34 5.27 29.79
N PRO A 299 -3.79 6.49 30.14
CA PRO A 299 -4.79 7.20 29.34
C PRO A 299 -4.42 7.27 27.86
N GLU A 300 -3.14 7.59 27.55
CA GLU A 300 -2.64 7.67 26.18
C GLU A 300 -2.69 6.32 25.46
N ALA A 301 -2.29 5.23 26.14
CA ALA A 301 -2.30 3.89 25.57
C ALA A 301 -3.72 3.39 25.29
N ILE A 302 -4.66 3.67 26.20
CA ILE A 302 -6.09 3.34 26.04
C ILE A 302 -6.66 4.10 24.83
N LEU A 303 -6.38 5.41 24.78
CA LEU A 303 -6.88 6.26 23.70
C LEU A 303 -6.27 5.85 22.36
N LEU A 304 -4.95 5.63 22.30
CA LEU A 304 -4.26 5.18 21.10
C LEU A 304 -4.87 3.89 20.56
N SER A 305 -5.00 2.86 21.39
CA SER A 305 -5.56 1.57 20.96
C SER A 305 -6.99 1.68 20.45
N ALA A 306 -7.81 2.52 21.07
CA ALA A 306 -9.20 2.74 20.63
C ALA A 306 -9.28 3.48 19.29
N LEU A 307 -8.42 4.47 19.08
CA LEU A 307 -8.40 5.28 17.85
C LEU A 307 -7.77 4.52 16.68
N ASP A 308 -6.75 3.70 16.94
CA ASP A 308 -6.14 2.82 15.96
C ASP A 308 -7.14 1.77 15.43
N ASP A 309 -7.84 1.08 16.34
CA ASP A 309 -8.92 0.15 15.97
C ASP A 309 -10.07 0.84 15.19
N LEU A 310 -10.43 2.07 15.59
CA LEU A 310 -11.41 2.87 14.87
C LEU A 310 -10.94 3.20 13.45
N GLU A 311 -9.70 3.67 13.28
CA GLU A 311 -9.14 4.02 11.97
C GLU A 311 -9.08 2.80 11.05
N ALA A 312 -8.58 1.66 11.54
CA ALA A 312 -8.53 0.40 10.80
C ALA A 312 -9.92 -0.05 10.34
N LYS A 313 -10.93 0.02 11.20
CA LYS A 313 -12.34 -0.31 10.87
C LYS A 313 -12.91 0.65 9.83
N MET A 314 -12.70 1.96 9.99
CA MET A 314 -13.21 2.93 9.03
C MET A 314 -12.54 2.79 7.64
N GLN A 315 -11.27 2.41 7.61
CA GLN A 315 -10.59 2.13 6.35
C GLN A 315 -11.10 0.82 5.72
N ALA A 316 -11.38 -0.21 6.52
CA ALA A 316 -12.02 -1.43 6.01
C ALA A 316 -13.40 -1.14 5.38
N VAL A 317 -14.23 -0.29 6.01
CA VAL A 317 -15.52 0.16 5.45
C VAL A 317 -15.32 0.85 4.09
N ARG A 318 -14.35 1.77 3.97
CA ARG A 318 -14.05 2.46 2.70
C ARG A 318 -13.64 1.48 1.60
N ASN A 319 -12.81 0.50 1.94
CA ASN A 319 -12.33 -0.50 1.00
C ASN A 319 -13.48 -1.40 0.49
N GLU A 320 -14.38 -1.83 1.38
CA GLU A 320 -15.54 -2.67 0.99
C GLU A 320 -16.51 -1.92 0.08
N PHE A 321 -16.81 -0.64 0.36
CA PHE A 321 -17.65 0.16 -0.50
C PHE A 321 -17.00 0.41 -1.87
N ALA A 322 -15.71 0.71 -1.91
CA ALA A 322 -14.98 0.89 -3.17
C ALA A 322 -14.92 -0.42 -3.98
N ALA A 323 -14.75 -1.57 -3.33
CA ALA A 323 -14.76 -2.87 -4.01
C ALA A 323 -16.14 -3.22 -4.59
N ALA A 324 -17.22 -2.94 -3.85
CA ALA A 324 -18.59 -3.14 -4.32
C ALA A 324 -18.89 -2.27 -5.57
N GLU A 325 -18.46 -1.02 -5.56
CA GLU A 325 -18.60 -0.10 -6.69
C GLU A 325 -17.83 -0.60 -7.92
N ALA A 326 -16.58 -1.03 -7.75
CA ALA A 326 -15.73 -1.55 -8.84
C ALA A 326 -16.29 -2.83 -9.48
N LEU A 327 -17.02 -3.66 -8.71
CA LEU A 327 -17.67 -4.88 -9.19
C LEU A 327 -19.02 -4.63 -9.89
N GLY A 328 -19.46 -3.37 -10.08
CA GLY A 328 -20.75 -3.03 -10.66
C GLY A 328 -21.94 -3.37 -9.76
N LYS A 329 -21.71 -3.76 -8.49
CA LYS A 329 -22.72 -3.94 -7.44
C LYS A 329 -23.09 -2.61 -6.78
N GLY A 330 -22.70 -1.54 -7.42
CA GLY A 330 -22.93 -0.18 -6.99
C GLY A 330 -24.41 0.23 -6.89
N SER A 331 -25.40 -0.62 -7.24
CA SER A 331 -26.83 -0.39 -7.00
C SER A 331 -27.29 -0.78 -5.60
N ASP A 332 -26.55 -1.63 -4.90
CA ASP A 332 -26.96 -2.16 -3.62
C ASP A 332 -26.41 -1.28 -2.48
N GLU A 333 -27.26 -0.82 -1.58
CA GLU A 333 -26.86 -0.05 -0.40
C GLU A 333 -26.24 -0.94 0.69
N VAL A 334 -26.39 -2.27 0.60
CA VAL A 334 -25.89 -3.26 1.57
C VAL A 334 -24.83 -4.12 0.90
N THR A 335 -23.68 -4.24 1.55
CA THR A 335 -22.60 -5.15 1.09
C THR A 335 -22.95 -6.61 1.35
N GLU A 336 -22.21 -7.53 0.74
CA GLU A 336 -22.15 -8.91 1.23
C GLU A 336 -21.58 -8.94 2.66
N TRP A 337 -21.56 -10.15 3.28
CA TRP A 337 -21.02 -10.33 4.62
C TRP A 337 -19.51 -9.99 4.67
N VAL A 338 -19.16 -8.97 5.42
CA VAL A 338 -17.78 -8.53 5.65
C VAL A 338 -17.20 -9.29 6.83
N ARG A 339 -16.31 -10.25 6.54
CA ARG A 339 -15.76 -11.16 7.57
C ARG A 339 -15.03 -10.44 8.69
N SER A 340 -14.21 -9.42 8.35
CA SER A 340 -13.45 -8.62 9.33
C SER A 340 -14.32 -7.78 10.26
N MET A 341 -15.59 -7.52 9.88
CA MET A 341 -16.55 -6.73 10.65
C MET A 341 -17.66 -7.60 11.24
N GLU A 342 -17.72 -8.90 10.90
CA GLU A 342 -18.74 -9.87 11.31
C GLU A 342 -20.19 -9.40 11.05
N ARG A 343 -20.37 -8.66 9.92
CA ARG A 343 -21.68 -8.11 9.50
C ARG A 343 -21.65 -7.63 8.06
N PRO A 344 -22.81 -7.48 7.40
CA PRO A 344 -22.91 -6.64 6.21
C PRO A 344 -22.80 -5.16 6.61
N LEU A 345 -22.38 -4.31 5.66
CA LEU A 345 -22.28 -2.87 5.85
C LEU A 345 -23.35 -2.17 5.01
N PHE A 346 -23.89 -1.08 5.53
CA PHE A 346 -24.91 -0.26 4.87
C PHE A 346 -24.34 1.10 4.48
N ASP A 347 -24.36 1.45 3.18
CA ASP A 347 -23.93 2.74 2.68
C ASP A 347 -25.05 3.78 2.80
N SER A 348 -25.08 4.44 3.95
CA SER A 348 -26.08 5.50 4.23
C SER A 348 -25.96 6.70 3.29
N LYS A 349 -24.75 7.03 2.80
CA LYS A 349 -24.58 8.15 1.86
C LYS A 349 -25.19 7.85 0.51
N LYS A 350 -25.06 6.61 0.06
CA LYS A 350 -25.64 6.15 -1.19
C LYS A 350 -27.16 6.06 -1.09
N TYR A 351 -27.66 5.49 0.00
CA TYR A 351 -29.10 5.42 0.29
C TYR A 351 -29.76 6.81 0.24
N LEU A 352 -29.16 7.81 0.88
CA LEU A 352 -29.67 9.18 0.86
C LEU A 352 -29.55 9.90 -0.49
N LYS A 353 -28.69 9.44 -1.41
CA LYS A 353 -28.57 10.00 -2.77
C LYS A 353 -29.55 9.38 -3.77
N GLY A 354 -30.17 8.27 -3.43
CA GLY A 354 -31.18 7.59 -4.25
C GLY A 354 -32.58 8.19 -4.14
N GLU A 355 -32.77 9.22 -3.28
CA GLU A 355 -33.95 10.07 -3.24
C GLU A 355 -33.73 11.30 -4.16
#